data_fdcef51d2d1f7a2c1e2ed4f3639b7743
#
_entry.id   fdcef51d2d1f7a2c1e2ed4f3639b7743
#
_cell.length_a   1.000
_cell.length_b   1.000
_cell.length_c   1.000
_cell.angle_alpha   90.00
_cell.angle_beta   90.00
_cell.angle_gamma   90.00
#
_symmetry.space_group_name_H-M   'P 1'
#
loop_
_entity.id
_entity.type
_entity.pdbx_description
1 polymer ?
#
loop_
_entity_poly.entity_id
_entity_poly.type
_entity_poly.pdbx_seq_one_letter_code
_entity_poly.pdbx_strand_id
1 'polypeptide(L)'
;MANITEKIERRITVLQGKIDALSGNYLTNTWKRQREQQERDRKKEMYRSQIQVLQLLKHKSETDTLTLLEQNLTVAAFYEDMRCFSASKKYCKDNPYCEFQYPKPDDVRTKRLQKAGITDTDELAAAVEFFDTLLQSAVIPPEPNADRLRDMLYRAKMYQKGDIQFTPPELAKELVALAGVRKDSRVLEPEAGIGNIADAAKEVTDNVDCIERMTDFCEILKLKKHNVIANDLLTAETAPIYDSVVMNPPFSEECEHIKRAFDFVRPGGSLVAVCSNSIRWKSTRKYEQFRDWLSEYTHSINECGAKFEMTGVHTVVLVMDKAA
;
A
#
# COMPACT_ATOMS: atom_id res chain seq x y z
N MET A 1 36.82 8.05 2.24
CA MET A 1 35.60 8.91 2.42
C MET A 1 34.45 8.20 1.76
N ALA A 2 33.26 8.12 2.40
CA ALA A 2 32.09 7.50 1.77
C ALA A 2 31.74 8.27 0.50
N ASN A 3 31.52 7.56 -0.61
CA ASN A 3 31.11 8.12 -1.88
C ASN A 3 29.77 8.89 -1.69
N ILE A 4 29.53 9.93 -2.47
CA ILE A 4 28.33 10.76 -2.37
C ILE A 4 27.07 9.91 -2.57
N THR A 5 27.11 8.93 -3.45
CA THR A 5 26.05 7.93 -3.69
C THR A 5 25.70 7.16 -2.43
N GLU A 6 26.67 6.66 -1.67
CA GLU A 6 26.42 5.97 -0.39
C GLU A 6 25.77 6.89 0.65
N LYS A 7 26.14 8.18 0.67
CA LYS A 7 25.50 9.17 1.57
C LYS A 7 24.03 9.38 1.20
N ILE A 8 23.72 9.45 -0.09
CA ILE A 8 22.36 9.58 -0.59
C ILE A 8 21.53 8.35 -0.20
N GLU A 9 22.04 7.15 -0.40
CA GLU A 9 21.37 5.89 -0.05
C GLU A 9 21.05 5.79 1.45
N ARG A 10 22.03 6.07 2.30
CA ARG A 10 21.81 6.12 3.76
C ARG A 10 20.71 7.11 4.13
N ARG A 11 20.66 8.26 3.47
CA ARG A 11 19.64 9.26 3.75
C ARG A 11 18.25 8.82 3.29
N ILE A 12 18.14 8.18 2.13
CA ILE A 12 16.90 7.58 1.64
C ILE A 12 16.38 6.55 2.65
N THR A 13 17.24 5.65 3.13
CA THR A 13 16.89 4.64 4.15
C THR A 13 16.36 5.27 5.44
N VAL A 14 17.01 6.34 5.92
CA VAL A 14 16.57 7.06 7.13
C VAL A 14 15.19 7.71 6.91
N LEU A 15 14.95 8.29 5.74
CA LEU A 15 13.66 8.92 5.43
C LEU A 15 12.56 7.88 5.27
N GLN A 16 12.84 6.73 4.67
CA GLN A 16 11.90 5.62 4.59
C GLN A 16 11.51 5.14 5.98
N GLY A 17 12.45 4.91 6.88
CA GLY A 17 12.16 4.56 8.27
C GLY A 17 11.30 5.59 9.02
N LYS A 18 11.45 6.89 8.69
CA LYS A 18 10.57 7.94 9.23
C LYS A 18 9.15 7.86 8.68
N ILE A 19 8.97 7.50 7.41
CA ILE A 19 7.66 7.27 6.79
C ILE A 19 6.98 6.08 7.46
N ASP A 20 7.71 4.99 7.64
CA ASP A 20 7.21 3.76 8.27
C ASP A 20 6.77 4.00 9.71
N ALA A 21 7.54 4.75 10.49
CA ALA A 21 7.20 5.16 11.86
C ALA A 21 5.93 6.03 11.94
N LEU A 22 5.57 6.74 10.86
CA LEU A 22 4.35 7.52 10.77
C LEU A 22 3.15 6.72 10.25
N SER A 23 3.35 5.46 9.85
CA SER A 23 2.33 4.64 9.15
C SER A 23 1.41 3.83 10.07
N GLY A 24 1.46 4.01 11.40
CA GLY A 24 0.55 3.40 12.36
C GLY A 24 -0.91 3.83 12.13
N ASN A 25 -1.84 2.86 12.12
CA ASN A 25 -3.27 3.10 12.02
C ASN A 25 -3.81 3.69 13.32
N TYR A 26 -4.34 4.90 13.25
CA TYR A 26 -5.12 5.49 14.33
C TYR A 26 -6.54 5.78 13.84
N LEU A 27 -7.40 4.78 14.00
CA LEU A 27 -8.85 4.95 13.85
C LEU A 27 -9.39 5.72 15.04
N THR A 28 -9.79 6.97 14.85
CA THR A 28 -10.57 7.66 15.88
C THR A 28 -11.32 8.87 15.37
N ASN A 29 -12.57 8.99 15.85
CA ASN A 29 -13.57 9.98 15.47
C ASN A 29 -13.46 11.35 16.18
N THR A 30 -12.32 11.74 16.74
CA THR A 30 -12.18 13.04 17.39
C THR A 30 -11.41 14.04 16.52
N TRP A 31 -11.87 15.31 16.51
CA TRP A 31 -11.26 16.43 15.78
C TRP A 31 -9.74 16.56 16.01
N LYS A 32 -9.29 16.34 17.24
CA LYS A 32 -7.87 16.39 17.61
C LYS A 32 -7.06 15.35 16.84
N ARG A 33 -7.57 14.13 16.72
CA ARG A 33 -6.88 13.02 16.07
C ARG A 33 -6.93 13.12 14.55
N GLN A 34 -7.97 13.70 13.96
CA GLN A 34 -8.02 14.03 12.53
C GLN A 34 -6.92 15.04 12.17
N ARG A 35 -6.71 16.05 13.00
CA ARG A 35 -5.64 17.04 12.82
C ARG A 35 -4.25 16.42 12.96
N GLU A 36 -4.05 15.54 13.94
CA GLU A 36 -2.80 14.78 14.11
C GLU A 36 -2.53 13.84 12.91
N GLN A 37 -3.57 13.22 12.35
CA GLN A 37 -3.45 12.39 11.16
C GLN A 37 -3.07 13.23 9.93
N GLN A 38 -3.73 14.37 9.70
CA GLN A 38 -3.39 15.29 8.61
C GLN A 38 -1.93 15.77 8.70
N GLU A 39 -1.47 16.07 9.92
CA GLU A 39 -0.08 16.49 10.14
C GLU A 39 0.93 15.35 9.84
N ARG A 40 0.60 14.12 10.20
CA ARG A 40 1.40 12.92 9.85
C ARG A 40 1.43 12.69 8.35
N ASP A 41 0.30 12.77 7.66
CA ASP A 41 0.21 12.58 6.22
C ASP A 41 1.00 13.66 5.48
N ARG A 42 0.93 14.90 5.95
CA ARG A 42 1.76 16.00 5.43
C ARG A 42 3.26 15.76 5.63
N LYS A 43 3.66 15.19 6.78
CA LYS A 43 5.07 14.81 7.02
C LYS A 43 5.51 13.67 6.13
N LYS A 44 4.66 12.66 5.91
CA LYS A 44 4.96 11.57 4.98
C LYS A 44 5.17 12.09 3.56
N GLU A 45 4.28 12.96 3.09
CA GLU A 45 4.38 13.56 1.76
C GLU A 45 5.69 14.34 1.60
N MET A 46 6.06 15.14 2.60
CA MET A 46 7.33 15.85 2.62
C MET A 46 8.53 14.89 2.53
N TYR A 47 8.54 13.77 3.27
CA TYR A 47 9.63 12.80 3.21
C TYR A 47 9.67 12.06 1.87
N ARG A 48 8.53 11.73 1.28
CA ARG A 48 8.45 11.12 -0.06
C ARG A 48 9.03 12.04 -1.12
N SER A 49 8.63 13.32 -1.13
CA SER A 49 9.17 14.32 -2.05
C SER A 49 10.70 14.44 -1.91
N GLN A 50 11.21 14.43 -0.68
CA GLN A 50 12.65 14.46 -0.43
C GLN A 50 13.37 13.20 -0.94
N ILE A 51 12.77 12.01 -0.79
CA ILE A 51 13.32 10.75 -1.33
C ILE A 51 13.39 10.82 -2.84
N GLN A 52 12.36 11.33 -3.52
CA GLN A 52 12.34 11.46 -4.98
C GLN A 52 13.46 12.36 -5.50
N VAL A 53 13.66 13.51 -4.87
CA VAL A 53 14.81 14.40 -5.19
C VAL A 53 16.14 13.65 -5.01
N LEU A 54 16.31 12.93 -3.90
CA LEU A 54 17.52 12.16 -3.64
C LEU A 54 17.74 11.04 -4.66
N GLN A 55 16.70 10.40 -5.15
CA GLN A 55 16.78 9.39 -6.22
C GLN A 55 17.25 9.99 -7.55
N LEU A 56 16.75 11.17 -7.93
CA LEU A 56 17.26 11.91 -9.09
C LEU A 56 18.72 12.28 -8.94
N LEU A 57 19.10 12.81 -7.76
CA LEU A 57 20.50 13.17 -7.47
C LEU A 57 21.42 11.94 -7.42
N LYS A 58 20.91 10.78 -6.96
CA LYS A 58 21.65 9.52 -7.00
C LYS A 58 22.02 9.14 -8.42
N HIS A 59 21.06 9.13 -9.33
CA HIS A 59 21.30 8.82 -10.74
C HIS A 59 22.37 9.74 -11.36
N LYS A 60 22.29 11.05 -11.08
CA LYS A 60 23.33 12.01 -11.51
C LYS A 60 24.68 11.75 -10.84
N SER A 61 24.71 11.29 -9.58
CA SER A 61 25.97 11.00 -8.88
C SER A 61 26.72 9.81 -9.46
N GLU A 62 26.02 8.88 -10.07
CA GLU A 62 26.60 7.70 -10.75
C GLU A 62 27.32 8.10 -12.05
N THR A 63 26.96 9.24 -12.65
CA THR A 63 27.59 9.81 -13.86
C THR A 63 28.57 10.95 -13.55
N ASP A 64 28.84 11.22 -12.28
CA ASP A 64 29.72 12.32 -11.78
C ASP A 64 29.34 13.71 -12.30
N THR A 65 28.05 13.96 -12.50
CA THR A 65 27.50 15.19 -13.11
C THR A 65 26.85 16.15 -12.10
N LEU A 66 27.02 15.90 -10.77
CA LEU A 66 26.43 16.74 -9.72
C LEU A 66 27.11 18.11 -9.61
N THR A 67 26.34 19.18 -9.74
CA THR A 67 26.78 20.54 -9.41
C THR A 67 27.02 20.72 -7.90
N LEU A 68 27.71 21.80 -7.51
CA LEU A 68 27.95 22.13 -6.11
C LEU A 68 26.62 22.30 -5.33
N LEU A 69 25.61 22.93 -5.94
CA LEU A 69 24.30 23.11 -5.37
C LEU A 69 23.60 21.76 -5.14
N GLU A 70 23.60 20.87 -6.13
CA GLU A 70 23.01 19.53 -6.04
C GLU A 70 23.72 18.68 -4.95
N GLN A 71 25.04 18.76 -4.84
CA GLN A 71 25.77 18.09 -3.76
C GLN A 71 25.33 18.58 -2.37
N ASN A 72 25.12 19.91 -2.21
CA ASN A 72 24.62 20.45 -0.95
C ASN A 72 23.17 20.05 -0.66
N LEU A 73 22.32 19.88 -1.67
CA LEU A 73 20.93 19.38 -1.51
C LEU A 73 20.87 17.95 -0.95
N THR A 74 21.96 17.17 -1.06
CA THR A 74 22.02 15.87 -0.39
C THR A 74 22.14 15.98 1.14
N VAL A 75 22.47 17.15 1.68
CA VAL A 75 22.57 17.42 3.12
C VAL A 75 21.23 17.85 3.68
N ALA A 76 20.79 17.19 4.75
CA ALA A 76 19.44 17.42 5.32
C ALA A 76 19.19 18.88 5.70
N ALA A 77 20.14 19.52 6.38
CA ALA A 77 19.99 20.91 6.84
C ALA A 77 19.87 21.89 5.68
N PHE A 78 20.66 21.70 4.62
CA PHE A 78 20.61 22.57 3.44
C PHE A 78 19.32 22.37 2.64
N TYR A 79 18.86 21.13 2.50
CA TYR A 79 17.56 20.84 1.87
C TYR A 79 16.41 21.54 2.59
N GLU A 80 16.39 21.50 3.93
CA GLU A 80 15.36 22.18 4.72
C GLU A 80 15.46 23.71 4.61
N ASP A 81 16.66 24.28 4.52
CA ASP A 81 16.85 25.70 4.26
C ASP A 81 16.23 26.09 2.90
N MET A 82 16.54 25.36 1.84
CA MET A 82 15.99 25.62 0.50
C MET A 82 14.48 25.51 0.48
N ARG A 83 13.89 24.55 1.19
CA ARG A 83 12.43 24.41 1.35
C ARG A 83 11.82 25.64 2.07
N CYS A 84 12.49 26.13 3.10
CA CYS A 84 12.04 27.33 3.81
C CYS A 84 12.15 28.59 2.93
N PHE A 85 13.22 28.73 2.16
CA PHE A 85 13.39 29.86 1.23
C PHE A 85 12.37 29.82 0.09
N SER A 86 12.08 28.63 -0.45
CA SER A 86 11.00 28.45 -1.45
C SER A 86 9.65 28.91 -0.92
N ALA A 87 9.28 28.50 0.29
CA ALA A 87 8.04 28.94 0.95
C ALA A 87 8.02 30.47 1.19
N SER A 88 9.15 31.05 1.61
CA SER A 88 9.31 32.50 1.81
C SER A 88 9.19 33.27 0.50
N LYS A 89 9.83 32.80 -0.59
CA LYS A 89 9.76 33.44 -1.92
C LYS A 89 8.31 33.46 -2.43
N LYS A 90 7.56 32.36 -2.27
CA LYS A 90 6.14 32.28 -2.62
C LYS A 90 5.30 33.27 -1.81
N TYR A 91 5.50 33.30 -0.49
CA TYR A 91 4.78 34.24 0.38
C TYR A 91 5.03 35.70 -0.02
N CYS A 92 6.29 36.10 -0.26
CA CYS A 92 6.64 37.46 -0.67
C CYS A 92 6.07 37.84 -2.05
N LYS A 93 5.94 36.87 -2.99
CA LYS A 93 5.30 37.11 -4.29
C LYS A 93 3.83 37.52 -4.16
N ASP A 94 3.13 36.94 -3.18
CA ASP A 94 1.70 37.19 -2.96
C ASP A 94 1.44 38.35 -1.98
N ASN A 95 2.49 38.89 -1.34
CA ASN A 95 2.38 39.96 -0.35
C ASN A 95 3.25 41.19 -0.74
N PRO A 96 2.63 42.30 -1.16
CA PRO A 96 3.34 43.51 -1.62
C PRO A 96 4.20 44.20 -0.55
N TYR A 97 4.02 43.83 0.73
CA TYR A 97 4.80 44.37 1.85
C TYR A 97 5.95 43.46 2.27
N CYS A 98 6.19 42.35 1.55
CA CYS A 98 7.24 41.39 1.82
C CYS A 98 8.27 41.40 0.70
N GLU A 99 9.53 41.55 1.06
CA GLU A 99 10.67 41.45 0.13
C GLU A 99 11.45 40.19 0.43
N PHE A 100 11.69 39.38 -0.60
CA PHE A 100 12.53 38.19 -0.47
C PHE A 100 14.00 38.62 -0.42
N GLN A 101 14.70 38.26 0.65
CA GLN A 101 16.06 38.72 0.90
C GLN A 101 17.00 37.58 1.30
N TYR A 102 18.29 37.76 1.02
CA TYR A 102 19.36 36.91 1.54
C TYR A 102 19.42 37.02 3.08
N PRO A 103 19.63 35.92 3.80
CA PRO A 103 19.65 35.94 5.27
C PRO A 103 20.81 36.76 5.81
N LYS A 104 20.66 37.29 7.03
CA LYS A 104 21.68 38.11 7.70
C LYS A 104 22.98 37.36 7.91
N PRO A 105 24.13 38.02 8.02
CA PRO A 105 25.45 37.37 8.17
C PRO A 105 25.58 36.46 9.38
N ASP A 106 24.86 36.75 10.46
CA ASP A 106 24.83 35.96 11.71
C ASP A 106 23.85 34.76 11.65
N ASP A 107 23.02 34.67 10.61
CA ASP A 107 22.12 33.52 10.41
C ASP A 107 22.94 32.25 10.09
N VAL A 108 22.66 31.18 10.80
CA VAL A 108 23.33 29.88 10.59
C VAL A 108 23.19 29.36 9.16
N ARG A 109 22.13 29.77 8.43
CA ARG A 109 21.88 29.40 7.03
C ARG A 109 22.87 30.09 6.09
N THR A 110 23.31 31.30 6.40
CA THR A 110 24.26 32.07 5.57
C THR A 110 25.53 31.28 5.31
N LYS A 111 26.10 30.65 6.33
CA LYS A 111 27.33 29.83 6.17
C LYS A 111 27.13 28.63 5.27
N ARG A 112 25.92 28.02 5.27
CA ARG A 112 25.58 26.89 4.40
C ARG A 112 25.36 27.34 2.96
N LEU A 113 24.72 28.51 2.75
CA LEU A 113 24.54 29.11 1.44
C LEU A 113 25.88 29.47 0.80
N GLN A 114 26.77 30.17 1.54
CA GLN A 114 28.12 30.50 1.07
C GLN A 114 28.94 29.27 0.69
N LYS A 115 28.85 28.18 1.47
CA LYS A 115 29.49 26.91 1.13
C LYS A 115 28.93 26.26 -0.14
N ALA A 116 27.68 26.55 -0.49
CA ALA A 116 27.05 26.14 -1.75
C ALA A 116 27.30 27.12 -2.92
N GLY A 117 28.09 28.19 -2.70
CA GLY A 117 28.37 29.20 -3.70
C GLY A 117 27.24 30.23 -3.88
N ILE A 118 26.40 30.43 -2.86
CA ILE A 118 25.28 31.38 -2.88
C ILE A 118 25.61 32.51 -1.91
N THR A 119 25.80 33.71 -2.39
CA THR A 119 26.37 34.85 -1.62
C THR A 119 25.47 36.07 -1.53
N ASP A 120 24.46 36.16 -2.39
CA ASP A 120 23.51 37.28 -2.45
C ASP A 120 22.06 36.84 -2.72
N THR A 121 21.17 37.81 -2.81
CA THR A 121 19.73 37.61 -2.98
C THR A 121 19.38 37.04 -4.39
N ASP A 122 20.09 37.46 -5.43
CA ASP A 122 19.82 37.02 -6.79
C ASP A 122 20.24 35.57 -6.99
N GLU A 123 21.43 35.21 -6.50
CA GLU A 123 21.92 33.83 -6.48
C GLU A 123 21.01 32.92 -5.66
N LEU A 124 20.51 33.41 -4.51
CA LEU A 124 19.54 32.68 -3.70
C LEU A 124 18.21 32.50 -4.43
N ALA A 125 17.71 33.53 -5.11
CA ALA A 125 16.48 33.46 -5.89
C ALA A 125 16.59 32.45 -7.04
N ALA A 126 17.73 32.43 -7.74
CA ALA A 126 18.02 31.45 -8.79
C ALA A 126 18.15 30.03 -8.25
N ALA A 127 18.82 29.84 -7.12
CA ALA A 127 18.94 28.54 -6.45
C ALA A 127 17.59 27.99 -5.97
N VAL A 128 16.69 28.85 -5.47
CA VAL A 128 15.32 28.49 -5.09
C VAL A 128 14.50 28.08 -6.31
N GLU A 129 14.63 28.78 -7.42
CA GLU A 129 13.94 28.45 -8.65
C GLU A 129 14.40 27.10 -9.23
N PHE A 130 15.70 26.84 -9.20
CA PHE A 130 16.26 25.55 -9.54
C PHE A 130 15.72 24.44 -8.61
N PHE A 131 15.67 24.68 -7.29
CA PHE A 131 15.14 23.74 -6.31
C PHE A 131 13.66 23.45 -6.56
N ASP A 132 12.84 24.47 -6.85
CA ASP A 132 11.42 24.32 -7.17
C ASP A 132 11.22 23.51 -8.45
N THR A 133 12.06 23.75 -9.48
CA THR A 133 12.07 22.97 -10.73
C THR A 133 12.44 21.50 -10.46
N LEU A 134 13.44 21.28 -9.63
CA LEU A 134 13.86 19.93 -9.22
C LEU A 134 12.76 19.20 -8.44
N LEU A 135 12.07 19.90 -7.55
CA LEU A 135 10.89 19.37 -6.86
C LEU A 135 9.77 19.00 -7.83
N GLN A 136 9.46 19.84 -8.81
CA GLN A 136 8.46 19.56 -9.83
C GLN A 136 8.85 18.37 -10.71
N SER A 137 10.11 18.24 -11.06
CA SER A 137 10.65 17.11 -11.84
C SER A 137 10.66 15.82 -11.02
N ALA A 138 10.80 15.93 -9.69
CA ALA A 138 10.76 14.81 -8.78
C ALA A 138 9.33 14.35 -8.45
N VAL A 139 8.33 15.19 -8.66
CA VAL A 139 6.92 14.78 -8.54
C VAL A 139 6.64 13.80 -9.68
N ILE A 140 6.70 12.52 -9.39
CA ILE A 140 5.98 11.53 -10.20
C ILE A 140 4.52 12.00 -10.15
N PRO A 141 3.90 12.37 -11.30
CA PRO A 141 2.48 12.72 -11.26
C PRO A 141 1.76 11.57 -10.54
N PRO A 142 0.87 11.89 -9.58
CA PRO A 142 0.11 10.84 -8.91
C PRO A 142 -0.46 9.95 -10.01
N GLU A 143 -0.35 8.62 -9.84
CA GLU A 143 -0.94 7.69 -10.80
C GLU A 143 -2.35 8.20 -11.14
N PRO A 144 -2.73 8.28 -12.43
CA PRO A 144 -4.08 8.69 -12.79
C PRO A 144 -5.05 7.89 -11.93
N ASN A 145 -5.87 8.56 -11.13
CA ASN A 145 -6.82 7.95 -10.18
C ASN A 145 -6.29 7.60 -8.76
N ALA A 146 -5.10 7.96 -8.34
CA ALA A 146 -4.62 7.69 -6.97
C ALA A 146 -5.52 8.35 -5.90
N ASP A 147 -5.96 9.58 -6.14
CA ASP A 147 -6.89 10.27 -5.24
C ASP A 147 -8.26 9.59 -5.22
N ARG A 148 -8.77 9.18 -6.39
CA ARG A 148 -10.00 8.42 -6.51
C ARG A 148 -9.94 7.09 -5.77
N LEU A 149 -8.86 6.34 -5.95
CA LEU A 149 -8.63 5.09 -5.23
C LEU A 149 -8.60 5.31 -3.71
N ARG A 150 -7.89 6.35 -3.25
CA ARG A 150 -7.82 6.68 -1.81
C ARG A 150 -9.21 7.00 -1.23
N ASP A 151 -10.00 7.80 -1.92
CA ASP A 151 -11.36 8.15 -1.50
C ASP A 151 -12.28 6.94 -1.49
N MET A 152 -12.18 6.06 -2.48
CA MET A 152 -12.96 4.83 -2.54
C MET A 152 -12.56 3.85 -1.44
N LEU A 153 -11.26 3.68 -1.17
CA LEU A 153 -10.77 2.85 -0.05
C LEU A 153 -11.22 3.40 1.31
N TYR A 154 -11.26 4.74 1.46
CA TYR A 154 -11.80 5.35 2.67
C TYR A 154 -13.29 5.05 2.85
N ARG A 155 -14.10 5.17 1.79
CA ARG A 155 -15.53 4.83 1.79
C ARG A 155 -15.76 3.34 2.01
N ALA A 156 -14.94 2.48 1.42
CA ALA A 156 -15.03 1.03 1.57
C ALA A 156 -14.99 0.58 3.04
N LYS A 157 -14.25 1.28 3.90
CA LYS A 157 -14.22 1.01 5.35
C LYS A 157 -15.59 1.15 6.03
N MET A 158 -16.49 1.96 5.47
CA MET A 158 -17.85 2.12 6.00
C MET A 158 -18.76 0.91 5.72
N TYR A 159 -18.37 0.07 4.75
CA TYR A 159 -19.07 -1.19 4.44
C TYR A 159 -18.68 -2.34 5.36
N GLN A 160 -17.62 -2.23 6.16
CA GLN A 160 -17.17 -3.26 7.11
C GLN A 160 -18.20 -3.46 8.23
N LYS A 161 -19.25 -4.21 7.95
CA LYS A 161 -20.32 -4.61 8.90
C LYS A 161 -20.79 -6.03 8.58
N GLY A 162 -21.12 -6.80 9.61
CA GLY A 162 -21.60 -8.17 9.43
C GLY A 162 -20.60 -9.02 8.65
N ASP A 163 -21.04 -9.59 7.54
CA ASP A 163 -20.23 -10.48 6.70
C ASP A 163 -19.17 -9.79 5.85
N ILE A 164 -19.22 -8.47 5.70
CA ILE A 164 -18.21 -7.74 4.92
C ILE A 164 -17.03 -7.41 5.81
N GLN A 165 -15.97 -8.22 5.72
CA GLN A 165 -14.73 -8.07 6.49
C GLN A 165 -13.53 -8.15 5.57
N PHE A 166 -12.74 -7.08 5.50
CA PHE A 166 -11.52 -7.10 4.69
C PHE A 166 -10.41 -7.84 5.40
N THR A 167 -9.78 -8.76 4.70
CA THR A 167 -8.64 -9.53 5.21
C THR A 167 -7.50 -8.58 5.55
N PRO A 168 -6.95 -8.61 6.78
CA PRO A 168 -5.76 -7.84 7.11
C PRO A 168 -4.58 -8.19 6.19
N PRO A 169 -3.74 -7.22 5.78
CA PRO A 169 -2.62 -7.49 4.85
C PRO A 169 -1.67 -8.58 5.31
N GLU A 170 -1.36 -8.67 6.60
CA GLU A 170 -0.49 -9.70 7.15
C GLU A 170 -1.13 -11.09 7.02
N LEU A 171 -2.42 -11.22 7.35
CA LEU A 171 -3.14 -12.47 7.14
C LEU A 171 -3.23 -12.82 5.65
N ALA A 172 -3.44 -11.87 4.77
CA ALA A 172 -3.45 -12.11 3.32
C ALA A 172 -2.14 -12.77 2.84
N LYS A 173 -0.99 -12.31 3.32
CA LYS A 173 0.33 -12.91 3.02
C LYS A 173 0.45 -14.33 3.58
N GLU A 174 -0.02 -14.57 4.80
CA GLU A 174 -0.05 -15.90 5.41
C GLU A 174 -0.90 -16.88 4.59
N LEU A 175 -2.10 -16.45 4.15
CA LEU A 175 -2.99 -17.28 3.34
C LEU A 175 -2.36 -17.63 1.98
N VAL A 176 -1.73 -16.68 1.32
CA VAL A 176 -1.02 -16.86 0.04
C VAL A 176 0.17 -17.83 0.21
N ALA A 177 0.90 -17.73 1.33
CA ALA A 177 1.99 -18.65 1.65
C ALA A 177 1.47 -20.07 1.93
N LEU A 178 0.37 -20.20 2.69
CA LEU A 178 -0.28 -21.50 2.96
C LEU A 178 -0.81 -22.17 1.69
N ALA A 179 -1.27 -21.37 0.72
CA ALA A 179 -1.70 -21.87 -0.59
C ALA A 179 -0.54 -22.32 -1.50
N GLY A 180 0.71 -22.18 -1.05
CA GLY A 180 1.89 -22.60 -1.80
C GLY A 180 2.07 -21.85 -3.12
N VAL A 181 1.62 -20.59 -3.22
CA VAL A 181 1.71 -19.78 -4.43
C VAL A 181 3.16 -19.60 -4.87
N ARG A 182 3.45 -19.85 -6.14
CA ARG A 182 4.75 -19.68 -6.80
C ARG A 182 4.64 -18.67 -7.95
N LYS A 183 5.77 -18.27 -8.50
CA LYS A 183 5.87 -17.27 -9.57
C LYS A 183 5.06 -17.62 -10.83
N ASP A 184 4.90 -18.88 -11.10
CA ASP A 184 4.16 -19.43 -12.26
C ASP A 184 2.71 -19.83 -11.91
N SER A 185 2.31 -19.75 -10.64
CA SER A 185 0.98 -20.13 -10.19
C SER A 185 -0.09 -19.20 -10.75
N ARG A 186 -1.21 -19.79 -11.15
CA ARG A 186 -2.44 -19.08 -11.45
C ARG A 186 -3.35 -19.06 -10.19
N VAL A 187 -3.67 -17.88 -9.71
CA VAL A 187 -4.39 -17.66 -8.46
C VAL A 187 -5.75 -17.04 -8.72
N LEU A 188 -6.78 -17.51 -8.00
CA LEU A 188 -8.10 -16.87 -7.96
C LEU A 188 -8.40 -16.38 -6.53
N GLU A 189 -8.81 -15.11 -6.41
CA GLU A 189 -9.50 -14.58 -5.24
C GLU A 189 -10.98 -14.39 -5.60
N PRO A 190 -11.87 -15.33 -5.21
CA PRO A 190 -13.24 -15.36 -5.74
C PRO A 190 -14.24 -14.42 -5.04
N GLU A 191 -13.82 -13.69 -4.02
CA GLU A 191 -14.60 -12.69 -3.27
C GLU A 191 -13.67 -11.60 -2.78
N ALA A 192 -13.16 -10.84 -3.75
CA ALA A 192 -11.93 -10.09 -3.58
C ALA A 192 -12.09 -8.84 -2.68
N GLY A 193 -13.31 -8.34 -2.46
CA GLY A 193 -13.52 -7.12 -1.69
C GLY A 193 -12.67 -5.97 -2.23
N ILE A 194 -11.80 -5.41 -1.39
CA ILE A 194 -10.85 -4.37 -1.81
C ILE A 194 -9.52 -4.93 -2.33
N GLY A 195 -9.39 -6.27 -2.47
CA GLY A 195 -8.24 -6.94 -3.10
C GLY A 195 -7.02 -7.13 -2.21
N ASN A 196 -7.15 -7.29 -0.90
CA ASN A 196 -5.99 -7.45 -0.04
C ASN A 196 -5.27 -8.80 -0.24
N ILE A 197 -6.00 -9.88 -0.52
CA ILE A 197 -5.41 -11.19 -0.86
C ILE A 197 -4.81 -11.13 -2.26
N ALA A 198 -5.50 -10.51 -3.23
CA ALA A 198 -4.98 -10.33 -4.58
C ALA A 198 -3.69 -9.48 -4.59
N ASP A 199 -3.62 -8.41 -3.77
CA ASP A 199 -2.40 -7.62 -3.60
C ASP A 199 -1.24 -8.50 -3.10
N ALA A 200 -1.48 -9.33 -2.07
CA ALA A 200 -0.48 -10.25 -1.52
C ALA A 200 -0.06 -11.32 -2.54
N ALA A 201 -1.00 -11.88 -3.31
CA ALA A 201 -0.71 -12.84 -4.38
C ALA A 201 0.13 -12.22 -5.49
N LYS A 202 -0.14 -10.96 -5.86
CA LYS A 202 0.65 -10.21 -6.85
C LYS A 202 2.08 -9.89 -6.43
N GLU A 203 2.41 -9.95 -5.15
CA GLU A 203 3.81 -9.89 -4.71
C GLU A 203 4.61 -11.13 -5.15
N VAL A 204 3.92 -12.24 -5.50
CA VAL A 204 4.54 -13.54 -5.86
C VAL A 204 4.38 -13.88 -7.33
N THR A 205 3.18 -13.68 -7.92
CA THR A 205 2.84 -14.02 -9.31
C THR A 205 2.04 -12.92 -9.98
N ASP A 206 2.20 -12.74 -11.30
CA ASP A 206 1.38 -11.80 -12.09
C ASP A 206 0.02 -12.39 -12.49
N ASN A 207 -0.18 -13.71 -12.34
CA ASN A 207 -1.36 -14.44 -12.82
C ASN A 207 -2.45 -14.50 -11.73
N VAL A 208 -3.04 -13.35 -11.38
CA VAL A 208 -4.07 -13.24 -10.35
C VAL A 208 -5.37 -12.75 -10.95
N ASP A 209 -6.41 -13.57 -10.84
CA ASP A 209 -7.78 -13.25 -11.23
C ASP A 209 -8.64 -13.01 -9.98
N CYS A 210 -9.64 -12.13 -10.09
CA CYS A 210 -10.58 -11.78 -9.03
C CYS A 210 -12.01 -11.97 -9.49
N ILE A 211 -12.90 -12.36 -8.55
CA ILE A 211 -14.35 -12.23 -8.69
C ILE A 211 -14.82 -11.31 -7.56
N GLU A 212 -15.72 -10.36 -7.86
CA GLU A 212 -16.25 -9.45 -6.85
C GLU A 212 -17.64 -8.95 -7.25
N ARG A 213 -18.57 -9.03 -6.31
CA ARG A 213 -19.99 -8.73 -6.54
C ARG A 213 -20.31 -7.25 -6.42
N MET A 214 -19.69 -6.55 -5.50
CA MET A 214 -19.99 -5.14 -5.24
C MET A 214 -19.32 -4.24 -6.28
N THR A 215 -20.11 -3.44 -6.99
CA THR A 215 -19.62 -2.54 -8.03
C THR A 215 -18.52 -1.60 -7.56
N ASP A 216 -18.65 -1.04 -6.33
CA ASP A 216 -17.66 -0.15 -5.76
C ASP A 216 -16.31 -0.87 -5.52
N PHE A 217 -16.35 -2.13 -5.11
CA PHE A 217 -15.14 -2.92 -4.90
C PHE A 217 -14.54 -3.38 -6.23
N CYS A 218 -15.36 -3.73 -7.22
CA CYS A 218 -14.88 -3.98 -8.59
C CYS A 218 -14.12 -2.77 -9.15
N GLU A 219 -14.59 -1.56 -8.86
CA GLU A 219 -13.90 -0.34 -9.29
C GLU A 219 -12.56 -0.15 -8.56
N ILE A 220 -12.51 -0.40 -7.25
CA ILE A 220 -11.26 -0.41 -6.47
C ILE A 220 -10.26 -1.40 -7.07
N LEU A 221 -10.70 -2.64 -7.36
CA LEU A 221 -9.86 -3.66 -7.96
C LEU A 221 -9.30 -3.24 -9.32
N LYS A 222 -10.13 -2.64 -10.18
CA LYS A 222 -9.69 -2.09 -11.48
C LYS A 222 -8.68 -0.95 -11.32
N LEU A 223 -8.89 -0.05 -10.36
CA LEU A 223 -7.95 1.03 -10.04
C LEU A 223 -6.61 0.49 -9.53
N LYS A 224 -6.61 -0.64 -8.82
CA LYS A 224 -5.43 -1.38 -8.39
C LYS A 224 -4.83 -2.27 -9.50
N LYS A 225 -5.41 -2.25 -10.71
CA LYS A 225 -4.98 -3.05 -11.86
C LYS A 225 -5.12 -4.58 -11.64
N HIS A 226 -6.12 -5.00 -10.85
CA HIS A 226 -6.51 -6.39 -10.74
C HIS A 226 -7.44 -6.80 -11.90
N ASN A 227 -7.33 -8.05 -12.34
CA ASN A 227 -8.18 -8.63 -13.37
C ASN A 227 -9.47 -9.18 -12.75
N VAL A 228 -10.58 -8.46 -12.91
CA VAL A 228 -11.90 -8.89 -12.44
C VAL A 228 -12.60 -9.64 -13.56
N ILE A 229 -12.73 -10.96 -13.42
CA ILE A 229 -13.23 -11.86 -14.47
C ILE A 229 -14.73 -12.12 -14.40
N ALA A 230 -15.37 -11.94 -13.23
CA ALA A 230 -16.81 -12.11 -13.02
C ALA A 230 -17.29 -11.27 -11.83
N ASN A 231 -18.64 -11.11 -11.76
CA ASN A 231 -19.26 -10.31 -10.71
C ASN A 231 -19.88 -11.15 -9.59
N ASP A 232 -19.98 -12.46 -9.72
CA ASP A 232 -20.58 -13.32 -8.70
C ASP A 232 -19.99 -14.73 -8.81
N LEU A 233 -19.42 -15.22 -7.70
CA LEU A 233 -18.81 -16.54 -7.60
C LEU A 233 -19.81 -17.66 -7.92
N LEU A 234 -21.05 -17.54 -7.44
CA LEU A 234 -22.06 -18.60 -7.56
C LEU A 234 -22.52 -18.79 -9.00
N THR A 235 -22.49 -17.73 -9.81
CA THR A 235 -22.96 -17.74 -11.22
C THR A 235 -21.82 -17.69 -12.23
N ALA A 236 -20.58 -17.47 -11.80
CA ALA A 236 -19.42 -17.43 -12.68
C ALA A 236 -19.24 -18.78 -13.42
N GLU A 237 -18.83 -18.72 -14.69
CA GLU A 237 -18.49 -19.92 -15.45
C GLU A 237 -17.29 -20.61 -14.78
N THR A 238 -17.43 -21.92 -14.52
CA THR A 238 -16.41 -22.71 -13.83
C THR A 238 -15.36 -23.21 -14.79
N ALA A 239 -14.11 -22.94 -14.44
CA ALA A 239 -12.94 -23.53 -15.11
C ALA A 239 -11.94 -24.00 -14.05
N PRO A 240 -11.65 -25.31 -13.93
CA PRO A 240 -10.70 -25.86 -12.96
C PRO A 240 -9.25 -25.65 -13.44
N ILE A 241 -8.81 -24.41 -13.44
CA ILE A 241 -7.53 -23.99 -14.03
C ILE A 241 -6.57 -23.31 -13.03
N TYR A 242 -7.05 -23.06 -11.81
CA TYR A 242 -6.25 -22.35 -10.81
C TYR A 242 -5.41 -23.31 -9.97
N ASP A 243 -4.13 -22.98 -9.83
CA ASP A 243 -3.21 -23.67 -8.92
C ASP A 243 -3.63 -23.46 -7.48
N SER A 244 -4.07 -22.23 -7.16
CA SER A 244 -4.49 -21.85 -5.82
C SER A 244 -5.72 -20.97 -5.88
N VAL A 245 -6.71 -21.27 -5.04
CA VAL A 245 -7.86 -20.40 -4.75
C VAL A 245 -7.73 -19.94 -3.31
N VAL A 246 -7.68 -18.64 -3.09
CA VAL A 246 -7.50 -18.04 -1.75
C VAL A 246 -8.62 -17.07 -1.48
N MET A 247 -9.34 -17.25 -0.35
CA MET A 247 -10.56 -16.50 -0.12
C MET A 247 -10.85 -16.20 1.36
N ASN A 248 -11.68 -15.18 1.55
CA ASN A 248 -12.33 -14.86 2.81
C ASN A 248 -13.83 -14.69 2.54
N PRO A 249 -14.62 -15.77 2.53
CA PRO A 249 -16.03 -15.74 2.16
C PRO A 249 -16.91 -15.09 3.24
N PRO A 250 -18.13 -14.62 2.90
CA PRO A 250 -19.10 -14.21 3.88
C PRO A 250 -19.45 -15.38 4.81
N PHE A 251 -19.25 -15.21 6.12
CA PHE A 251 -19.41 -16.32 7.07
C PHE A 251 -20.82 -16.89 7.15
N SER A 252 -21.84 -16.10 6.81
CA SER A 252 -23.20 -16.61 6.73
C SER A 252 -23.39 -17.62 5.60
N GLU A 253 -22.60 -17.58 4.54
CA GLU A 253 -22.71 -18.40 3.33
C GLU A 253 -21.44 -19.23 3.03
N GLU A 254 -20.46 -19.24 3.95
CA GLU A 254 -19.13 -19.82 3.78
C GLU A 254 -19.13 -21.24 3.21
N CYS A 255 -20.08 -22.10 3.67
CA CYS A 255 -20.14 -23.50 3.23
C CYS A 255 -20.44 -23.66 1.73
N GLU A 256 -21.34 -22.85 1.19
CA GLU A 256 -21.72 -22.88 -0.23
C GLU A 256 -20.62 -22.26 -1.09
N HIS A 257 -20.12 -21.13 -0.66
CA HIS A 257 -19.09 -20.38 -1.37
C HIS A 257 -17.77 -21.15 -1.45
N ILE A 258 -17.36 -21.84 -0.37
CA ILE A 258 -16.15 -22.69 -0.39
C ILE A 258 -16.33 -23.87 -1.36
N LYS A 259 -17.48 -24.55 -1.34
CA LYS A 259 -17.77 -25.63 -2.29
C LYS A 259 -17.66 -25.14 -3.72
N ARG A 260 -18.27 -23.99 -4.01
CA ARG A 260 -18.27 -23.39 -5.33
C ARG A 260 -16.87 -22.94 -5.75
N ALA A 261 -16.09 -22.33 -4.85
CA ALA A 261 -14.73 -21.91 -5.11
C ALA A 261 -13.80 -23.10 -5.39
N PHE A 262 -14.04 -24.25 -4.75
CA PHE A 262 -13.25 -25.46 -4.97
C PHE A 262 -13.41 -26.04 -6.38
N ASP A 263 -14.52 -25.76 -7.07
CA ASP A 263 -14.72 -26.16 -8.48
C ASP A 263 -13.68 -25.51 -9.43
N PHE A 264 -13.16 -24.33 -9.07
CA PHE A 264 -12.16 -23.61 -9.86
C PHE A 264 -10.73 -24.13 -9.65
N VAL A 265 -10.49 -24.90 -8.59
CA VAL A 265 -9.18 -25.50 -8.32
C VAL A 265 -8.90 -26.62 -9.35
N ARG A 266 -7.74 -26.57 -9.99
CA ARG A 266 -7.33 -27.65 -10.90
C ARG A 266 -6.96 -28.93 -10.14
N PRO A 267 -6.91 -30.10 -10.79
CA PRO A 267 -6.27 -31.29 -10.19
C PRO A 267 -4.84 -30.98 -9.74
N GLY A 268 -4.49 -31.38 -8.52
CA GLY A 268 -3.21 -31.08 -7.88
C GLY A 268 -3.05 -29.65 -7.37
N GLY A 269 -4.12 -28.85 -7.38
CA GLY A 269 -4.15 -27.49 -6.79
C GLY A 269 -4.75 -27.46 -5.38
N SER A 270 -4.81 -26.29 -4.78
CA SER A 270 -5.28 -26.09 -3.39
C SER A 270 -6.28 -24.95 -3.26
N LEU A 271 -7.12 -25.03 -2.21
CA LEU A 271 -7.96 -23.93 -1.74
C LEU A 271 -7.58 -23.58 -0.31
N VAL A 272 -7.43 -22.29 -0.03
CA VAL A 272 -7.22 -21.75 1.32
C VAL A 272 -8.30 -20.73 1.63
N ALA A 273 -9.07 -20.97 2.68
CA ALA A 273 -10.18 -20.12 3.07
C ALA A 273 -10.15 -19.72 4.54
N VAL A 274 -10.42 -18.45 4.83
CA VAL A 274 -10.77 -18.02 6.19
C VAL A 274 -12.22 -18.41 6.45
N CYS A 275 -12.46 -19.07 7.57
CA CYS A 275 -13.78 -19.55 7.93
C CYS A 275 -14.14 -19.16 9.36
N SER A 276 -15.43 -19.15 9.68
CA SER A 276 -15.84 -19.14 11.07
C SER A 276 -15.50 -20.48 11.74
N ASN A 277 -15.15 -20.48 13.03
CA ASN A 277 -14.91 -21.72 13.77
C ASN A 277 -16.16 -22.64 13.82
N SER A 278 -17.33 -22.14 13.41
CA SER A 278 -18.57 -22.90 13.28
C SER A 278 -18.45 -24.13 12.37
N ILE A 279 -17.56 -24.11 11.37
CA ILE A 279 -17.34 -25.24 10.46
C ILE A 279 -16.92 -26.52 11.20
N ARG A 280 -16.27 -26.41 12.38
CA ARG A 280 -15.80 -27.55 13.17
C ARG A 280 -16.91 -28.23 13.96
N TRP A 281 -17.88 -27.48 14.48
CA TRP A 281 -18.76 -28.01 15.54
C TRP A 281 -20.25 -27.70 15.40
N LYS A 282 -20.65 -26.74 14.55
CA LYS A 282 -22.07 -26.32 14.49
C LYS A 282 -22.95 -27.43 13.93
N SER A 283 -23.99 -27.84 14.72
CA SER A 283 -24.87 -28.95 14.40
C SER A 283 -26.13 -28.51 13.66
N THR A 284 -25.96 -27.71 12.58
CA THR A 284 -27.05 -27.45 11.65
C THR A 284 -26.85 -28.25 10.36
N ARG A 285 -27.94 -28.64 9.71
CA ARG A 285 -27.92 -29.43 8.46
C ARG A 285 -26.90 -28.90 7.45
N LYS A 286 -26.79 -27.58 7.30
CA LYS A 286 -25.84 -26.92 6.41
C LYS A 286 -24.38 -27.29 6.75
N TYR A 287 -23.99 -27.18 8.04
CA TYR A 287 -22.61 -27.45 8.48
C TYR A 287 -22.30 -28.94 8.52
N GLU A 288 -23.30 -29.80 8.84
CA GLU A 288 -23.15 -31.25 8.78
C GLU A 288 -22.86 -31.70 7.35
N GLN A 289 -23.71 -31.29 6.40
CA GLN A 289 -23.52 -31.57 4.97
C GLN A 289 -22.19 -30.98 4.41
N PHE A 290 -21.74 -29.86 4.97
CA PHE A 290 -20.43 -29.30 4.59
C PHE A 290 -19.28 -30.18 5.09
N ARG A 291 -19.31 -30.65 6.34
CA ARG A 291 -18.31 -31.56 6.89
C ARG A 291 -18.32 -32.92 6.19
N ASP A 292 -19.49 -33.46 5.85
CA ASP A 292 -19.60 -34.71 5.07
C ASP A 292 -18.90 -34.56 3.73
N TRP A 293 -19.19 -33.48 3.00
CA TRP A 293 -18.52 -33.15 1.74
C TRP A 293 -17.01 -32.92 1.93
N LEU A 294 -16.60 -32.18 2.97
CA LEU A 294 -15.21 -31.89 3.24
C LEU A 294 -14.40 -33.16 3.53
N SER A 295 -15.03 -34.17 4.12
CA SER A 295 -14.41 -35.48 4.44
C SER A 295 -13.98 -36.28 3.19
N GLU A 296 -14.49 -35.94 2.01
CA GLU A 296 -14.11 -36.56 0.74
C GLU A 296 -12.74 -36.06 0.22
N TYR A 297 -12.19 -34.99 0.80
CA TYR A 297 -10.97 -34.34 0.35
C TYR A 297 -9.91 -34.30 1.45
N THR A 298 -8.63 -34.27 1.02
CA THR A 298 -7.53 -33.97 1.94
C THR A 298 -7.67 -32.53 2.42
N HIS A 299 -7.77 -32.35 3.73
CA HIS A 299 -7.93 -31.02 4.30
C HIS A 299 -7.30 -30.89 5.69
N SER A 300 -7.05 -29.64 6.10
CA SER A 300 -6.71 -29.28 7.47
C SER A 300 -7.42 -27.99 7.90
N ILE A 301 -7.74 -27.89 9.18
CA ILE A 301 -8.35 -26.68 9.77
C ILE A 301 -7.43 -26.21 10.89
N ASN A 302 -6.80 -25.07 10.68
CA ASN A 302 -5.81 -24.48 11.57
C ASN A 302 -6.39 -23.26 12.30
N GLU A 303 -5.81 -22.92 13.45
CA GLU A 303 -6.19 -21.69 14.14
C GLU A 303 -5.77 -20.47 13.30
N CYS A 304 -6.67 -19.49 13.21
CA CYS A 304 -6.34 -18.21 12.58
C CYS A 304 -5.71 -17.30 13.64
N GLY A 305 -4.42 -17.02 13.51
CA GLY A 305 -3.70 -16.13 14.44
C GLY A 305 -4.14 -14.66 14.36
N ALA A 306 -4.77 -14.25 13.27
CA ALA A 306 -5.27 -12.90 13.07
C ALA A 306 -6.65 -12.72 13.71
N LYS A 307 -6.80 -11.65 14.48
CA LYS A 307 -8.10 -11.21 15.00
C LYS A 307 -8.72 -10.26 13.98
N PHE A 308 -9.88 -10.61 13.47
CA PHE A 308 -10.75 -9.65 12.81
C PHE A 308 -11.33 -8.74 13.90
N GLU A 309 -10.72 -7.58 14.10
CA GLU A 309 -10.99 -6.67 15.23
C GLU A 309 -12.46 -6.23 15.37
N MET A 310 -13.24 -6.40 14.29
CA MET A 310 -14.61 -5.89 14.21
C MET A 310 -15.71 -6.94 14.45
N THR A 311 -15.41 -8.23 14.52
CA THR A 311 -16.48 -9.26 14.51
C THR A 311 -16.65 -10.02 15.81
N GLY A 312 -15.65 -10.10 16.66
CA GLY A 312 -15.67 -11.03 17.81
C GLY A 312 -15.85 -12.51 17.42
N VAL A 313 -15.86 -12.82 16.10
CA VAL A 313 -15.99 -14.18 15.58
C VAL A 313 -14.63 -14.86 15.66
N HIS A 314 -14.58 -16.02 16.30
CA HIS A 314 -13.39 -16.87 16.29
C HIS A 314 -13.25 -17.50 14.89
N THR A 315 -12.14 -17.21 14.21
CA THR A 315 -11.87 -17.66 12.84
C THR A 315 -10.80 -18.75 12.79
N VAL A 316 -10.89 -19.57 11.77
CA VAL A 316 -9.95 -20.63 11.44
C VAL A 316 -9.55 -20.54 9.97
N VAL A 317 -8.45 -21.16 9.59
CA VAL A 317 -8.02 -21.29 8.20
C VAL A 317 -8.23 -22.73 7.75
N LEU A 318 -9.07 -22.93 6.76
CA LEU A 318 -9.26 -24.19 6.05
C LEU A 318 -8.28 -24.24 4.87
N VAL A 319 -7.54 -25.34 4.78
CA VAL A 319 -6.70 -25.69 3.64
C VAL A 319 -7.21 -26.99 3.05
N MET A 320 -7.46 -27.03 1.74
CA MET A 320 -7.95 -28.20 1.01
C MET A 320 -7.08 -28.44 -0.21
N ASP A 321 -6.76 -29.71 -0.46
CA ASP A 321 -6.02 -30.13 -1.65
C ASP A 321 -6.93 -30.94 -2.58
N LYS A 322 -6.88 -30.64 -3.88
CA LYS A 322 -7.57 -31.39 -4.92
C LYS A 322 -6.64 -32.46 -5.45
N ALA A 323 -7.06 -33.72 -5.39
CA ALA A 323 -6.28 -34.83 -5.93
C ALA A 323 -5.86 -34.58 -7.39
N ALA A 324 -4.66 -35.07 -7.76
CA ALA A 324 -4.10 -34.92 -9.09
C ALA A 324 -4.83 -35.76 -10.15
#